data_af3ec684a4f868ce54854c6bb6f053c8
#
_entry.id   af3ec684a4f868ce54854c6bb6f053c8
#
_cell.length_a   1.000
_cell.length_b   1.000
_cell.length_c   1.000
_cell.angle_alpha   90.00
_cell.angle_beta   90.00
_cell.angle_gamma   90.00
#
_symmetry.space_group_name_H-M   'P 1'
#
loop_
_entity.id
_entity.type
_entity.pdbx_description
1 polymer ?
#
loop_
_entity_poly.entity_id
_entity_poly.type
_entity_poly.pdbx_seq_one_letter_code
_entity_poly.pdbx_strand_id
1 'polypeptide(L)'
;MQQIDMPAVVAASPDSNVTDLLIDRVTLSPDLALFALPQADGSWKDVTAAEFLDQVRALAKGLVAAGIQPGDKIGLICRTRYEWTLLDFAVWFAGAILVPVYDTSSPHQIHFDLSDSGAIAIITETAEHYARFDEVHAELPLVSKTWNIDRGDL
;
A
#
# COMPACT_ATOMS: atom_id res chain seq x y z
N MET A 1 31.12 -18.16 17.98
CA MET A 1 30.25 -17.78 16.86
C MET A 1 31.15 -17.35 15.72
N GLN A 2 31.07 -17.97 14.55
CA GLN A 2 31.77 -17.46 13.35
C GLN A 2 30.90 -16.37 12.71
N GLN A 3 31.43 -15.17 12.61
CA GLN A 3 30.80 -14.06 11.89
C GLN A 3 31.24 -14.18 10.43
N ILE A 4 30.26 -14.27 9.51
CA ILE A 4 30.49 -14.24 8.07
C ILE A 4 30.06 -12.85 7.62
N ASP A 5 31.01 -12.08 7.11
CA ASP A 5 30.77 -10.77 6.51
C ASP A 5 30.84 -10.94 4.99
N MET A 6 29.73 -10.67 4.30
CA MET A 6 29.66 -10.71 2.84
C MET A 6 29.43 -9.28 2.32
N PRO A 7 30.30 -8.77 1.45
CA PRO A 7 30.06 -7.46 0.85
C PRO A 7 28.79 -7.47 0.01
N ALA A 8 28.12 -6.32 -0.10
CA ALA A 8 26.98 -6.17 -0.96
C ALA A 8 27.33 -6.50 -2.42
N VAL A 9 26.59 -7.43 -3.03
CA VAL A 9 26.81 -7.86 -4.42
C VAL A 9 26.35 -6.77 -5.40
N VAL A 10 25.38 -5.95 -5.00
CA VAL A 10 24.85 -4.82 -5.76
C VAL A 10 25.09 -3.55 -4.95
N ALA A 11 25.73 -2.56 -5.56
CA ALA A 11 25.88 -1.24 -4.95
C ALA A 11 24.52 -0.53 -4.99
N ALA A 12 23.96 -0.22 -3.82
CA ALA A 12 22.80 0.65 -3.70
C ALA A 12 23.26 2.10 -3.55
N SER A 13 22.64 3.02 -4.29
CA SER A 13 22.81 4.45 -4.01
C SER A 13 22.16 4.77 -2.65
N PRO A 14 22.81 5.54 -1.77
CA PRO A 14 22.22 5.94 -0.50
C PRO A 14 20.94 6.79 -0.65
N ASP A 15 20.77 7.39 -1.84
CA ASP A 15 19.62 8.25 -2.16
C ASP A 15 18.50 7.50 -2.90
N SER A 16 18.68 6.19 -3.24
CA SER A 16 17.68 5.42 -3.94
C SER A 16 16.63 4.83 -2.98
N ASN A 17 15.41 4.71 -3.48
CA ASN A 17 14.29 4.11 -2.76
C ASN A 17 13.44 3.21 -3.68
N VAL A 18 12.45 2.53 -3.12
CA VAL A 18 11.63 1.56 -3.88
C VAL A 18 10.81 2.23 -4.99
N THR A 19 10.43 3.50 -4.83
CA THR A 19 9.66 4.22 -5.86
C THR A 19 10.47 4.46 -7.12
N ASP A 20 11.80 4.57 -7.01
CA ASP A 20 12.69 4.74 -8.16
C ASP A 20 12.64 3.53 -9.09
N LEU A 21 12.41 2.32 -8.56
CA LEU A 21 12.28 1.11 -9.38
C LEU A 21 11.12 1.21 -10.38
N LEU A 22 10.01 1.82 -9.97
CA LEU A 22 8.87 2.03 -10.87
C LEU A 22 9.16 3.15 -11.88
N ILE A 23 9.77 4.24 -11.44
CA ILE A 23 10.17 5.37 -12.31
C ILE A 23 11.15 4.90 -13.37
N ASP A 24 12.17 4.14 -12.97
CA ASP A 24 13.17 3.57 -13.87
C ASP A 24 12.53 2.59 -14.86
N ARG A 25 11.59 1.76 -14.38
CA ARG A 25 10.86 0.82 -15.24
C ARG A 25 10.07 1.55 -16.33
N VAL A 26 9.36 2.61 -15.97
CA VAL A 26 8.60 3.42 -16.94
C VAL A 26 9.54 4.12 -17.92
N THR A 27 10.69 4.59 -17.46
CA THR A 27 11.69 5.25 -18.30
C THR A 27 12.27 4.29 -19.33
N LEU A 28 12.54 3.03 -18.93
CA LEU A 28 13.17 2.03 -19.77
C LEU A 28 12.17 1.27 -20.67
N SER A 29 10.96 1.05 -20.19
CA SER A 29 9.99 0.16 -20.85
C SER A 29 8.55 0.55 -20.46
N PRO A 30 8.04 1.71 -20.91
CA PRO A 30 6.71 2.22 -20.49
C PRO A 30 5.56 1.28 -20.88
N ASP A 31 5.68 0.60 -22.01
CA ASP A 31 4.64 -0.28 -22.55
C ASP A 31 4.73 -1.74 -22.03
N LEU A 32 5.69 -2.04 -21.16
CA LEU A 32 5.80 -3.37 -20.58
C LEU A 32 4.60 -3.64 -19.66
N ALA A 33 3.87 -4.73 -19.92
CA ALA A 33 2.81 -5.19 -19.03
C ALA A 33 3.42 -5.63 -17.68
N LEU A 34 2.99 -4.96 -16.60
CA LEU A 34 3.39 -5.32 -15.23
C LEU A 34 2.36 -6.25 -14.57
N PHE A 35 1.08 -6.08 -14.91
CA PHE A 35 -0.01 -6.88 -14.36
C PHE A 35 -0.94 -7.30 -15.49
N ALA A 36 -1.61 -8.44 -15.28
CA ALA A 36 -2.74 -8.88 -16.09
C ALA A 36 -3.93 -9.05 -15.15
N LEU A 37 -5.01 -8.30 -15.40
CA LEU A 37 -6.21 -8.27 -14.57
C LEU A 37 -7.32 -9.10 -15.19
N PRO A 38 -7.94 -10.06 -14.47
CA PRO A 38 -9.06 -10.82 -14.98
C PRO A 38 -10.27 -9.92 -15.20
N GLN A 39 -10.97 -10.12 -16.32
CA GLN A 39 -12.18 -9.40 -16.67
C GLN A 39 -13.42 -10.28 -16.44
N ALA A 40 -14.60 -9.65 -16.32
CA ALA A 40 -15.85 -10.36 -16.09
C ALA A 40 -16.23 -11.32 -17.24
N ASP A 41 -15.75 -11.06 -18.45
CA ASP A 41 -15.97 -11.91 -19.64
C ASP A 41 -14.95 -13.07 -19.77
N GLY A 42 -14.06 -13.22 -18.77
CA GLY A 42 -13.00 -14.25 -18.75
C GLY A 42 -11.76 -13.87 -19.53
N SER A 43 -11.68 -12.70 -20.14
CA SER A 43 -10.45 -12.16 -20.74
C SER A 43 -9.52 -11.59 -19.69
N TRP A 44 -8.29 -11.23 -20.12
CA TRP A 44 -7.32 -10.55 -19.28
C TRP A 44 -7.01 -9.19 -19.88
N LYS A 45 -6.92 -8.18 -19.03
CA LYS A 45 -6.48 -6.83 -19.40
C LYS A 45 -5.10 -6.58 -18.80
N ASP A 46 -4.13 -6.27 -19.66
CA ASP A 46 -2.82 -5.85 -19.23
C ASP A 46 -2.86 -4.42 -18.65
N VAL A 47 -2.02 -4.19 -17.65
CA VAL A 47 -1.70 -2.87 -17.13
C VAL A 47 -0.21 -2.63 -17.36
N THR A 48 0.10 -1.66 -18.20
CA THR A 48 1.47 -1.30 -18.52
C THR A 48 2.17 -0.55 -17.39
N ALA A 49 3.49 -0.45 -17.45
CA ALA A 49 4.27 0.30 -16.47
C ALA A 49 3.84 1.77 -16.41
N ALA A 50 3.59 2.39 -17.57
CA ALA A 50 3.11 3.77 -17.63
C ALA A 50 1.73 3.93 -17.00
N GLU A 51 0.77 3.06 -17.34
CA GLU A 51 -0.57 3.08 -16.76
C GLU A 51 -0.55 2.86 -15.25
N PHE A 52 0.28 1.94 -14.77
CA PHE A 52 0.43 1.69 -13.33
C PHE A 52 0.98 2.91 -12.61
N LEU A 53 2.03 3.55 -13.13
CA LEU A 53 2.59 4.77 -12.55
C LEU A 53 1.56 5.91 -12.50
N ASP A 54 0.74 6.07 -13.54
CA ASP A 54 -0.30 7.09 -13.56
C ASP A 54 -1.36 6.85 -12.49
N GLN A 55 -1.77 5.60 -12.29
CA GLN A 55 -2.70 5.23 -11.21
C GLN A 55 -2.08 5.45 -9.82
N VAL A 56 -0.83 5.02 -9.62
CA VAL A 56 -0.07 5.27 -8.38
C VAL A 56 -0.02 6.76 -8.05
N ARG A 57 0.31 7.59 -9.04
CA ARG A 57 0.38 9.06 -8.85
C ARG A 57 -0.98 9.68 -8.55
N ALA A 58 -2.03 9.23 -9.21
CA ALA A 58 -3.38 9.72 -8.95
C ALA A 58 -3.80 9.43 -7.50
N LEU A 59 -3.59 8.19 -7.06
CA LEU A 59 -3.93 7.75 -5.71
C LEU A 59 -3.05 8.45 -4.65
N ALA A 60 -1.74 8.59 -4.89
CA ALA A 60 -0.84 9.32 -4.00
C ALA A 60 -1.28 10.79 -3.82
N LYS A 61 -1.68 11.46 -4.92
CA LYS A 61 -2.24 12.82 -4.85
C LYS A 61 -3.52 12.86 -4.03
N GLY A 62 -4.39 11.84 -4.15
CA GLY A 62 -5.60 11.70 -3.34
C GLY A 62 -5.27 11.60 -1.85
N LEU A 63 -4.30 10.76 -1.47
CA LEU A 63 -3.83 10.62 -0.09
C LEU A 63 -3.28 11.96 0.46
N VAL A 64 -2.44 12.65 -0.30
CA VAL A 64 -1.90 13.96 0.09
C VAL A 64 -3.02 15.00 0.23
N ALA A 65 -3.98 15.03 -0.69
CA ALA A 65 -5.14 15.92 -0.61
C ALA A 65 -6.03 15.62 0.60
N ALA A 66 -6.11 14.35 1.02
CA ALA A 66 -6.77 13.94 2.26
C ALA A 66 -5.98 14.30 3.53
N GLY A 67 -4.79 14.91 3.38
CA GLY A 67 -3.97 15.39 4.49
C GLY A 67 -2.94 14.40 5.02
N ILE A 68 -2.63 13.33 4.27
CA ILE A 68 -1.49 12.45 4.60
C ILE A 68 -0.18 13.21 4.37
N GLN A 69 0.72 13.12 5.33
CA GLN A 69 2.03 13.76 5.33
C GLN A 69 3.15 12.72 5.24
N PRO A 70 4.35 13.10 4.78
CA PRO A 70 5.52 12.23 4.83
C PRO A 70 5.78 11.71 6.25
N GLY A 71 5.99 10.39 6.35
CA GLY A 71 6.20 9.69 7.63
C GLY A 71 4.93 9.22 8.34
N ASP A 72 3.74 9.62 7.88
CA ASP A 72 2.48 9.09 8.38
C ASP A 72 2.37 7.58 8.10
N LYS A 73 1.73 6.86 9.01
CA LYS A 73 1.53 5.41 8.87
C LYS A 73 0.08 5.12 8.56
N ILE A 74 -0.12 4.27 7.56
CA ILE A 74 -1.44 3.88 7.06
C ILE A 74 -1.58 2.37 7.16
N GLY A 75 -2.51 1.89 7.96
CA GLY A 75 -2.87 0.47 8.02
C GLY A 75 -3.54 0.01 6.73
N LEU A 76 -3.26 -1.22 6.29
CA LEU A 76 -3.92 -1.84 5.15
C LEU A 76 -4.36 -3.26 5.50
N ILE A 77 -5.67 -3.49 5.53
CA ILE A 77 -6.28 -4.82 5.64
C ILE A 77 -6.86 -5.19 4.28
N CYS A 78 -6.11 -5.98 3.53
CA CYS A 78 -6.47 -6.34 2.17
C CYS A 78 -5.81 -7.67 1.78
N ARG A 79 -6.57 -8.54 1.10
CA ARG A 79 -6.00 -9.75 0.48
C ARG A 79 -5.02 -9.37 -0.61
N THR A 80 -4.14 -10.31 -0.98
CA THR A 80 -3.23 -10.12 -2.10
C THR A 80 -4.02 -9.99 -3.41
N ARG A 81 -4.10 -8.76 -3.93
CA ARG A 81 -4.78 -8.40 -5.18
C ARG A 81 -4.08 -7.18 -5.80
N TYR A 82 -4.50 -6.77 -6.99
CA TYR A 82 -3.90 -5.64 -7.70
C TYR A 82 -3.87 -4.35 -6.87
N GLU A 83 -4.98 -4.02 -6.22
CA GLU A 83 -5.12 -2.80 -5.40
C GLU A 83 -4.19 -2.82 -4.19
N TRP A 84 -3.82 -4.00 -3.68
CA TRP A 84 -2.84 -4.09 -2.60
C TRP A 84 -1.50 -3.48 -3.04
N THR A 85 -1.00 -3.91 -4.22
CA THR A 85 0.27 -3.37 -4.76
C THR A 85 0.14 -1.91 -5.19
N LEU A 86 -1.00 -1.53 -5.76
CA LEU A 86 -1.26 -0.15 -6.16
C LEU A 86 -1.22 0.80 -4.96
N LEU A 87 -1.85 0.41 -3.84
CA LEU A 87 -1.88 1.17 -2.60
C LEU A 87 -0.50 1.25 -1.95
N ASP A 88 0.27 0.16 -1.96
CA ASP A 88 1.63 0.12 -1.41
C ASP A 88 2.51 1.19 -2.09
N PHE A 89 2.55 1.17 -3.43
CA PHE A 89 3.27 2.19 -4.18
C PHE A 89 2.71 3.60 -3.97
N ALA A 90 1.39 3.78 -3.93
CA ALA A 90 0.78 5.09 -3.74
C ALA A 90 1.12 5.71 -2.37
N VAL A 91 1.13 4.89 -1.32
CA VAL A 91 1.54 5.31 0.03
C VAL A 91 3.02 5.72 0.04
N TRP A 92 3.91 4.96 -0.60
CA TRP A 92 5.32 5.33 -0.70
C TRP A 92 5.52 6.61 -1.53
N PHE A 93 4.77 6.79 -2.64
CA PHE A 93 4.81 8.02 -3.44
C PHE A 93 4.30 9.25 -2.69
N ALA A 94 3.42 9.06 -1.70
CA ALA A 94 2.99 10.12 -0.79
C ALA A 94 4.03 10.39 0.33
N GLY A 95 5.12 9.62 0.39
CA GLY A 95 6.13 9.70 1.45
C GLY A 95 5.70 9.06 2.77
N ALA A 96 4.58 8.35 2.77
CA ALA A 96 4.01 7.69 3.93
C ALA A 96 4.53 6.24 4.07
N ILE A 97 4.16 5.58 5.16
CA ILE A 97 4.58 4.22 5.51
C ILE A 97 3.35 3.32 5.53
N LEU A 98 3.37 2.26 4.73
CA LEU A 98 2.32 1.25 4.78
C LEU A 98 2.57 0.30 5.96
N VAL A 99 1.50 -0.01 6.69
CA VAL A 99 1.47 -1.00 7.77
C VAL A 99 0.53 -2.13 7.34
N PRO A 100 1.06 -3.19 6.73
CA PRO A 100 0.24 -4.33 6.34
C PRO A 100 -0.32 -5.06 7.55
N VAL A 101 -1.62 -5.28 7.58
CA VAL A 101 -2.34 -6.09 8.56
C VAL A 101 -2.95 -7.27 7.83
N TYR A 102 -2.77 -8.48 8.35
CA TYR A 102 -3.33 -9.67 7.71
C TYR A 102 -4.87 -9.57 7.60
N ASP A 103 -5.40 -9.97 6.46
CA ASP A 103 -6.83 -9.99 6.17
C ASP A 103 -7.65 -10.89 7.12
N THR A 104 -6.98 -11.84 7.79
CA THR A 104 -7.56 -12.74 8.79
C THR A 104 -7.35 -12.27 10.22
N SER A 105 -6.70 -11.14 10.45
CA SER A 105 -6.44 -10.61 11.79
C SER A 105 -7.72 -10.41 12.59
N SER A 106 -7.68 -10.80 13.85
CA SER A 106 -8.75 -10.53 14.82
C SER A 106 -8.78 -9.03 15.19
N PRO A 107 -9.88 -8.52 15.74
CA PRO A 107 -9.94 -7.14 16.22
C PRO A 107 -8.79 -6.78 17.18
N HIS A 108 -8.43 -7.69 18.09
CA HIS A 108 -7.31 -7.48 19.01
C HIS A 108 -5.95 -7.36 18.29
N GLN A 109 -5.71 -8.14 17.24
CA GLN A 109 -4.48 -8.03 16.44
C GLN A 109 -4.46 -6.72 15.65
N ILE A 110 -5.60 -6.35 15.03
CA ILE A 110 -5.76 -5.05 14.34
C ILE A 110 -5.45 -3.90 15.31
N HIS A 111 -6.01 -3.94 16.52
CA HIS A 111 -5.72 -2.93 17.55
C HIS A 111 -4.22 -2.86 17.85
N PHE A 112 -3.57 -4.01 18.06
CA PHE A 112 -2.14 -4.07 18.38
C PHE A 112 -1.32 -3.46 17.23
N ASP A 113 -1.52 -3.93 16.00
CA ASP A 113 -0.73 -3.49 14.83
C ASP A 113 -0.86 -1.97 14.60
N LEU A 114 -2.08 -1.42 14.71
CA LEU A 114 -2.34 0.00 14.48
C LEU A 114 -1.86 0.88 15.65
N SER A 115 -2.00 0.42 16.89
CA SER A 115 -1.54 1.18 18.06
C SER A 115 -0.02 1.19 18.17
N ASP A 116 0.64 0.03 17.99
CA ASP A 116 2.09 -0.10 18.07
C ASP A 116 2.79 0.68 16.96
N SER A 117 2.28 0.60 15.74
CA SER A 117 2.80 1.38 14.63
C SER A 117 2.54 2.88 14.76
N GLY A 118 1.52 3.29 15.50
CA GLY A 118 1.03 4.66 15.54
C GLY A 118 0.37 5.08 14.22
N ALA A 119 -0.38 4.18 13.59
CA ALA A 119 -1.12 4.46 12.38
C ALA A 119 -2.17 5.55 12.59
N ILE A 120 -2.27 6.48 11.63
CA ILE A 120 -3.24 7.59 11.67
C ILE A 120 -4.41 7.39 10.72
N ALA A 121 -4.31 6.40 9.87
CA ALA A 121 -5.31 6.04 8.88
C ALA A 121 -5.35 4.53 8.68
N ILE A 122 -6.47 4.04 8.14
CA ILE A 122 -6.62 2.65 7.73
C ILE A 122 -7.36 2.55 6.40
N ILE A 123 -6.92 1.62 5.58
CA ILE A 123 -7.59 1.18 4.36
C ILE A 123 -8.03 -0.26 4.56
N THR A 124 -9.29 -0.55 4.31
CA THR A 124 -9.86 -1.90 4.38
C THR A 124 -10.36 -2.34 3.01
N GLU A 125 -10.27 -3.63 2.69
CA GLU A 125 -10.79 -4.14 1.42
C GLU A 125 -12.32 -4.23 1.45
N THR A 126 -12.88 -5.01 2.36
CA THR A 126 -14.29 -5.38 2.40
C THR A 126 -15.02 -4.75 3.59
N ALA A 127 -16.36 -4.79 3.55
CA ALA A 127 -17.18 -4.41 4.70
C ALA A 127 -16.89 -5.27 5.95
N GLU A 128 -16.52 -6.56 5.76
CA GLU A 128 -16.15 -7.45 6.87
C GLU A 128 -14.83 -7.00 7.52
N HIS A 129 -13.82 -6.65 6.71
CA HIS A 129 -12.57 -6.10 7.22
C HIS A 129 -12.81 -4.81 8.01
N TYR A 130 -13.67 -3.93 7.49
CA TYR A 130 -14.04 -2.71 8.17
C TYR A 130 -14.76 -3.00 9.50
N ALA A 131 -15.70 -3.96 9.53
CA ALA A 131 -16.44 -4.29 10.75
C ALA A 131 -15.52 -4.77 11.87
N ARG A 132 -14.50 -5.60 11.56
CA ARG A 132 -13.50 -6.05 12.55
C ARG A 132 -12.64 -4.90 13.08
N PHE A 133 -12.28 -3.95 12.24
CA PHE A 133 -11.59 -2.73 12.68
C PHE A 133 -12.51 -1.87 13.56
N ASP A 134 -13.79 -1.71 13.19
CA ASP A 134 -14.75 -0.87 13.88
C ASP A 134 -15.00 -1.33 15.32
N GLU A 135 -14.87 -2.64 15.61
CA GLU A 135 -14.96 -3.18 16.99
C GLU A 135 -13.91 -2.57 17.93
N VAL A 136 -12.77 -2.10 17.42
CA VAL A 136 -11.66 -1.55 18.21
C VAL A 136 -11.33 -0.10 17.88
N HIS A 137 -12.04 0.50 16.92
CA HIS A 137 -11.76 1.86 16.45
C HIS A 137 -11.80 2.90 17.58
N ALA A 138 -12.73 2.75 18.52
CA ALA A 138 -12.85 3.67 19.66
C ALA A 138 -11.60 3.68 20.58
N GLU A 139 -10.79 2.63 20.53
CA GLU A 139 -9.55 2.48 21.29
C GLU A 139 -8.31 2.96 20.51
N LEU A 140 -8.50 3.44 19.28
CA LEU A 140 -7.45 3.88 18.35
C LEU A 140 -7.56 5.39 18.04
N PRO A 141 -7.32 6.28 19.02
CA PRO A 141 -7.60 7.72 18.89
C PRO A 141 -6.77 8.42 17.82
N LEU A 142 -5.67 7.83 17.37
CA LEU A 142 -4.84 8.37 16.28
C LEU A 142 -5.45 8.11 14.90
N VAL A 143 -6.23 7.03 14.74
CA VAL A 143 -6.82 6.66 13.44
C VAL A 143 -8.00 7.59 13.16
N SER A 144 -7.74 8.62 12.40
CA SER A 144 -8.72 9.67 12.07
C SER A 144 -9.28 9.58 10.65
N LYS A 145 -8.73 8.70 9.81
CA LYS A 145 -9.12 8.52 8.41
C LYS A 145 -9.33 7.05 8.11
N THR A 146 -10.41 6.75 7.40
CA THR A 146 -10.76 5.38 7.00
C THR A 146 -11.22 5.36 5.55
N TRP A 147 -10.76 4.38 4.79
CA TRP A 147 -11.20 4.13 3.41
C TRP A 147 -11.52 2.66 3.22
N ASN A 148 -12.43 2.38 2.30
CA ASN A 148 -12.78 1.01 1.95
C ASN A 148 -12.73 0.84 0.42
N ILE A 149 -11.97 -0.16 -0.04
CA ILE A 149 -11.72 -0.40 -1.46
C ILE A 149 -13.01 -0.79 -2.18
N ASP A 150 -13.75 -1.77 -1.65
CA ASP A 150 -14.95 -2.28 -2.31
C ASP A 150 -16.11 -1.27 -2.32
N ARG A 151 -16.08 -0.24 -1.46
CA ARG A 151 -17.01 0.91 -1.53
C ARG A 151 -16.61 1.95 -2.57
N GLY A 152 -15.38 1.90 -3.07
CA GLY A 152 -14.87 2.88 -4.00
C GLY A 152 -14.52 4.23 -3.35
N ASP A 153 -14.02 4.22 -2.13
CA ASP A 153 -13.60 5.42 -1.41
C ASP A 153 -12.24 5.97 -1.93
N LEU A 154 -11.54 5.18 -2.75
CA LEU A 154 -10.20 5.47 -3.30
C LEU A 154 -10.19 5.39 -4.81
#